data_a689583066caf075905123503dfe6015
#
_entry.id   a689583066caf075905123503dfe6015
#
_cell.length_a   1.000
_cell.length_b   1.000
_cell.length_c   1.000
_cell.angle_alpha   90.00
_cell.angle_beta   90.00
_cell.angle_gamma   90.00
#
_symmetry.space_group_name_H-M   'P 1'
#
loop_
_entity.id
_entity.type
_entity.pdbx_description
1 polymer ?
#
loop_
_entity_poly.entity_id
_entity_poly.type
_entity_poly.pdbx_seq_one_letter_code
_entity_poly.pdbx_strand_id
1 'polypeptide(L)'
;MAQIRVENLRKAFDQFTAVHDSNFTIENGTFFALLGPSGCGKTTTLRMIAGLELPTNGRILLDGEDVTFRRAAERDIAFVFQLFALYPHMNVEQNIGFPLKCQGLARSEIRNRVKETARLLRIEHLLSNKTSKLSGGDRQRVALGRAIIRRPKAFLMDEPLGALDAEFRHLMCGELRDLHDRISATTVYVTHDQLEAMSMADRIAVMNVGRVEQIGTPQEVYDRPASMFVADFIGSPPMNFLHFEAGIQAGDRAIKFRDVSIAVPEIHEQRAAGPLVLGVRPEHIRFSDAASIRGRIFGTEYLGTTQIVTVDTEQGRVKARLASSAAVQIGETVGLAFQSACLALFDAQSGRAIQTASHGSSSYG
;
A
#
# COMPACT_ATOMS: atom_id res chain seq x y z
N MET A 1 18.32 13.47 6.32
CA MET A 1 17.22 12.48 6.27
C MET A 1 16.44 12.63 7.54
N ALA A 2 15.13 12.48 7.53
CA ALA A 2 14.30 12.77 8.70
C ALA A 2 13.40 11.60 9.05
N GLN A 3 13.31 11.26 10.33
CA GLN A 3 12.22 10.48 10.89
C GLN A 3 10.96 11.36 10.91
N ILE A 4 9.82 10.81 10.51
CA ILE A 4 8.53 11.49 10.58
C ILE A 4 7.68 10.76 11.61
N ARG A 5 7.25 11.47 12.65
CA ARG A 5 6.36 10.90 13.68
C ARG A 5 5.07 11.67 13.74
N VAL A 6 3.99 10.93 13.70
CA VAL A 6 2.60 11.42 13.72
C VAL A 6 1.95 10.94 15.00
N GLU A 7 1.42 11.87 15.79
CA GLU A 7 0.82 11.60 17.11
C GLU A 7 -0.59 12.16 17.19
N ASN A 8 -1.59 11.26 17.39
CA ASN A 8 -3.01 11.58 17.53
C ASN A 8 -3.53 12.53 16.44
N LEU A 9 -3.00 12.36 15.21
CA LEU A 9 -3.28 13.25 14.09
C LEU A 9 -4.74 13.11 13.65
N ARG A 10 -5.47 14.21 13.71
CA ARG A 10 -6.88 14.28 13.33
C ARG A 10 -7.13 15.47 12.41
N LYS A 11 -7.98 15.27 11.40
CA LYS A 11 -8.50 16.34 10.56
C LYS A 11 -10.00 16.21 10.38
N ALA A 12 -10.71 17.23 10.80
CA ALA A 12 -12.14 17.39 10.56
C ALA A 12 -12.38 18.62 9.66
N PHE A 13 -13.33 18.49 8.74
CA PHE A 13 -13.88 19.56 7.91
C PHE A 13 -15.37 19.63 8.22
N ASP A 14 -15.80 20.69 8.89
CA ASP A 14 -17.19 20.87 9.35
C ASP A 14 -17.75 19.60 10.03
N GLN A 15 -18.63 18.86 9.36
CA GLN A 15 -19.26 17.64 9.88
C GLN A 15 -18.54 16.36 9.48
N PHE A 16 -17.51 16.43 8.62
CA PHE A 16 -16.79 15.26 8.11
C PHE A 16 -15.39 15.17 8.70
N THR A 17 -15.06 14.02 9.31
CA THR A 17 -13.69 13.72 9.77
C THR A 17 -12.96 12.95 8.70
N ALA A 18 -11.95 13.57 8.08
CA ALA A 18 -11.15 12.99 7.02
C ALA A 18 -10.01 12.10 7.54
N VAL A 19 -9.49 12.39 8.74
CA VAL A 19 -8.44 11.59 9.40
C VAL A 19 -8.78 11.50 10.89
N HIS A 20 -8.82 10.27 11.41
CA HIS A 20 -9.11 9.96 12.81
C HIS A 20 -7.82 9.57 13.54
N ASP A 21 -7.50 10.24 14.62
CA ASP A 21 -6.48 9.97 15.65
C ASP A 21 -5.34 8.98 15.24
N SER A 22 -4.70 9.30 14.11
CA SER A 22 -3.66 8.45 13.53
C SER A 22 -2.35 8.59 14.31
N ASN A 23 -1.72 7.45 14.63
CA ASN A 23 -0.44 7.37 15.31
C ASN A 23 0.49 6.43 14.52
N PHE A 24 1.61 6.95 14.04
CA PHE A 24 2.64 6.13 13.39
C PHE A 24 3.98 6.86 13.28
N THR A 25 5.01 6.06 13.08
CA THR A 25 6.38 6.56 12.83
C THR A 25 6.87 6.04 11.50
N ILE A 26 7.45 6.92 10.70
CA ILE A 26 8.16 6.62 9.47
C ILE A 26 9.63 6.77 9.77
N GLU A 27 10.35 5.67 9.75
CA GLU A 27 11.77 5.65 10.08
C GLU A 27 12.60 6.36 9.01
N ASN A 28 13.75 6.84 9.43
CA ASN A 28 14.69 7.52 8.55
C ASN A 28 15.13 6.63 7.38
N GLY A 29 15.06 7.17 6.16
CA GLY A 29 15.44 6.44 4.94
C GLY A 29 14.45 5.36 4.48
N THR A 30 13.28 5.28 5.08
CA THR A 30 12.23 4.30 4.70
C THR A 30 11.41 4.79 3.53
N PHE A 31 11.09 3.90 2.59
CA PHE A 31 10.01 4.09 1.61
C PHE A 31 8.68 3.65 2.25
N PHE A 32 7.87 4.59 2.67
CA PHE A 32 6.61 4.36 3.37
C PHE A 32 5.41 4.66 2.48
N ALA A 33 4.58 3.66 2.20
CA ALA A 33 3.38 3.83 1.39
C ALA A 33 2.12 4.04 2.25
N LEU A 34 1.34 5.08 1.94
CA LEU A 34 -0.04 5.24 2.40
C LEU A 34 -0.96 4.66 1.33
N LEU A 35 -1.57 3.52 1.59
CA LEU A 35 -2.38 2.75 0.66
C LEU A 35 -3.83 2.67 1.14
N GLY A 36 -4.80 2.76 0.24
CA GLY A 36 -6.22 2.60 0.59
C GLY A 36 -7.16 3.12 -0.50
N PRO A 37 -8.47 2.94 -0.36
CA PRO A 37 -9.47 3.40 -1.31
C PRO A 37 -9.45 4.92 -1.50
N SER A 38 -10.04 5.40 -2.59
CA SER A 38 -10.22 6.84 -2.82
C SER A 38 -11.05 7.46 -1.69
N GLY A 39 -10.64 8.64 -1.21
CA GLY A 39 -11.35 9.35 -0.14
C GLY A 39 -11.07 8.86 1.29
N CYS A 40 -10.20 7.86 1.52
CA CYS A 40 -9.92 7.36 2.87
C CYS A 40 -8.94 8.22 3.70
N GLY A 41 -8.54 9.42 3.25
CA GLY A 41 -7.73 10.36 4.04
C GLY A 41 -6.23 10.40 3.73
N LYS A 42 -5.70 9.61 2.78
CA LYS A 42 -4.27 9.55 2.42
C LYS A 42 -3.67 10.90 2.04
N THR A 43 -4.24 11.55 1.02
CA THR A 43 -3.80 12.88 0.56
C THR A 43 -3.92 13.93 1.66
N THR A 44 -4.98 13.88 2.48
CA THR A 44 -5.14 14.79 3.62
C THR A 44 -4.01 14.58 4.65
N THR A 45 -3.70 13.33 4.99
CA THR A 45 -2.57 12.98 5.88
C THR A 45 -1.25 13.47 5.31
N LEU A 46 -1.00 13.21 4.01
CA LEU A 46 0.21 13.67 3.33
C LEU A 46 0.34 15.21 3.35
N ARG A 47 -0.75 15.93 3.08
CA ARG A 47 -0.78 17.40 3.10
C ARG A 47 -0.55 17.97 4.49
N MET A 48 -1.06 17.31 5.55
CA MET A 48 -0.76 17.71 6.92
C MET A 48 0.73 17.53 7.25
N ILE A 49 1.34 16.42 6.84
CA ILE A 49 2.79 16.18 7.01
C ILE A 49 3.60 17.24 6.24
N ALA A 50 3.14 17.65 5.05
CA ALA A 50 3.78 18.69 4.25
C ALA A 50 3.62 20.11 4.80
N GLY A 51 2.68 20.36 5.73
CA GLY A 51 2.31 21.71 6.18
C GLY A 51 1.47 22.50 5.16
N LEU A 52 0.84 21.79 4.23
CA LEU A 52 -0.12 22.36 3.26
C LEU A 52 -1.54 22.36 3.82
N GLU A 53 -1.79 21.58 4.87
CA GLU A 53 -3.05 21.51 5.60
C GLU A 53 -2.74 21.50 7.09
N LEU A 54 -3.52 22.19 7.90
CA LEU A 54 -3.37 22.19 9.35
C LEU A 54 -4.23 21.08 9.97
N PRO A 55 -3.68 20.28 10.90
CA PRO A 55 -4.49 19.31 11.63
C PRO A 55 -5.49 20.01 12.55
N THR A 56 -6.60 19.36 12.83
CA THR A 56 -7.58 19.82 13.84
C THR A 56 -7.05 19.47 15.25
N ASN A 57 -6.34 18.34 15.38
CA ASN A 57 -5.70 17.91 16.62
C ASN A 57 -4.47 17.04 16.30
N GLY A 58 -3.62 16.82 17.29
CA GLY A 58 -2.43 15.99 17.18
C GLY A 58 -1.19 16.78 16.81
N ARG A 59 -0.08 16.03 16.62
CA ARG A 59 1.24 16.62 16.35
C ARG A 59 1.97 15.88 15.24
N ILE A 60 2.85 16.61 14.55
CA ILE A 60 3.75 16.11 13.53
C ILE A 60 5.17 16.52 13.90
N LEU A 61 6.04 15.53 14.06
CA LEU A 61 7.43 15.76 14.41
C LEU A 61 8.33 15.32 13.24
N LEU A 62 9.34 16.12 12.94
CA LEU A 62 10.44 15.81 12.02
C LEU A 62 11.75 15.77 12.81
N ASP A 63 12.42 14.62 12.87
CA ASP A 63 13.62 14.41 13.71
C ASP A 63 13.41 14.81 15.18
N GLY A 64 12.22 14.56 15.72
CA GLY A 64 11.84 14.93 17.08
C GLY A 64 11.41 16.40 17.27
N GLU A 65 11.55 17.24 16.26
CA GLU A 65 11.13 18.63 16.30
C GLU A 65 9.67 18.79 15.89
N ASP A 66 8.84 19.45 16.71
CA ASP A 66 7.44 19.72 16.41
C ASP A 66 7.32 20.75 15.29
N VAL A 67 6.77 20.31 14.15
CA VAL A 67 6.57 21.14 12.96
C VAL A 67 5.09 21.38 12.65
N THR A 68 4.19 21.00 13.55
CA THR A 68 2.74 20.97 13.34
C THR A 68 2.19 22.26 12.74
N PHE A 69 2.63 23.41 13.29
CA PHE A 69 2.19 24.74 12.85
C PHE A 69 3.19 25.48 11.96
N ARG A 70 4.32 24.83 11.61
CA ARG A 70 5.27 25.42 10.66
C ARG A 70 4.71 25.41 9.24
N ARG A 71 5.02 26.45 8.50
CA ARG A 71 4.65 26.53 7.07
C ARG A 71 5.41 25.48 6.27
N ALA A 72 4.83 25.02 5.15
CA ALA A 72 5.46 24.02 4.27
C ALA A 72 6.90 24.39 3.85
N ALA A 73 7.18 25.68 3.60
CA ALA A 73 8.50 26.17 3.24
C ALA A 73 9.57 26.02 4.33
N GLU A 74 9.15 25.89 5.59
CA GLU A 74 10.04 25.81 6.77
C GLU A 74 10.31 24.36 7.20
N ARG A 75 9.63 23.38 6.58
CA ARG A 75 9.73 21.97 6.95
C ARG A 75 10.86 21.22 6.23
N ASP A 76 11.51 21.83 5.25
CA ASP A 76 12.54 21.22 4.40
C ASP A 76 12.08 19.88 3.76
N ILE A 77 10.85 19.84 3.30
CA ILE A 77 10.20 18.70 2.62
C ILE A 77 10.03 19.03 1.14
N ALA A 78 10.25 18.08 0.26
CA ALA A 78 9.85 18.17 -1.14
C ALA A 78 8.51 17.49 -1.37
N PHE A 79 7.61 18.15 -2.08
CA PHE A 79 6.29 17.64 -2.43
C PHE A 79 6.15 17.46 -3.95
N VAL A 80 5.78 16.24 -4.37
CA VAL A 80 5.46 15.91 -5.77
C VAL A 80 3.95 15.75 -5.89
N PHE A 81 3.34 16.64 -6.66
CA PHE A 81 1.89 16.67 -6.87
C PHE A 81 1.47 15.67 -7.96
N GLN A 82 0.27 15.17 -7.89
CA GLN A 82 -0.35 14.23 -8.84
C GLN A 82 -0.30 14.73 -10.29
N LEU A 83 -0.50 16.03 -10.54
CA LEU A 83 -0.44 16.65 -11.87
C LEU A 83 0.92 17.31 -12.15
N PHE A 84 2.01 16.88 -11.49
CA PHE A 84 3.39 17.33 -11.65
C PHE A 84 3.64 18.81 -11.34
N ALA A 85 2.68 19.69 -11.47
CA ALA A 85 2.72 21.14 -11.21
C ALA A 85 3.95 21.83 -11.85
N LEU A 86 4.32 21.47 -13.08
CA LEU A 86 5.43 22.09 -13.82
C LEU A 86 5.06 23.51 -14.27
N TYR A 87 6.06 24.38 -14.31
CA TYR A 87 5.91 25.75 -14.83
C TYR A 87 5.89 25.72 -16.36
N PRO A 88 4.74 26.01 -17.03
CA PRO A 88 4.59 25.78 -18.47
C PRO A 88 5.39 26.77 -19.32
N HIS A 89 5.73 27.92 -18.78
CA HIS A 89 6.53 28.96 -19.45
C HIS A 89 8.05 28.71 -19.36
N MET A 90 8.49 27.73 -18.57
CA MET A 90 9.86 27.35 -18.36
C MET A 90 10.22 26.08 -19.15
N ASN A 91 11.48 25.95 -19.58
CA ASN A 91 12.02 24.70 -20.09
C ASN A 91 12.37 23.73 -18.94
N VAL A 92 12.88 22.54 -19.26
CA VAL A 92 13.23 21.51 -18.26
C VAL A 92 14.33 22.01 -17.32
N GLU A 93 15.42 22.58 -17.85
CA GLU A 93 16.53 23.13 -17.04
C GLU A 93 16.02 24.17 -16.03
N GLN A 94 15.16 25.07 -16.49
CA GLN A 94 14.60 26.14 -15.66
C GLN A 94 13.64 25.58 -14.59
N ASN A 95 12.80 24.58 -14.94
CA ASN A 95 11.93 23.94 -13.97
C ASN A 95 12.71 23.27 -12.84
N ILE A 96 13.72 22.47 -13.19
CA ILE A 96 14.56 21.78 -12.21
C ILE A 96 15.34 22.79 -11.36
N GLY A 97 15.95 23.80 -11.98
CA GLY A 97 16.79 24.78 -11.29
C GLY A 97 16.02 25.85 -10.49
N PHE A 98 14.70 25.96 -10.67
CA PHE A 98 13.90 27.03 -10.07
C PHE A 98 14.00 27.11 -8.53
N PRO A 99 13.94 26.02 -7.77
CA PRO A 99 14.07 26.08 -6.32
C PRO A 99 15.42 26.69 -5.87
N LEU A 100 16.52 26.34 -6.51
CA LEU A 100 17.84 26.88 -6.18
C LEU A 100 17.96 28.36 -6.56
N LYS A 101 17.28 28.79 -7.63
CA LYS A 101 17.20 30.20 -8.00
C LYS A 101 16.48 31.00 -6.90
N CYS A 102 15.39 30.46 -6.34
CA CYS A 102 14.67 31.08 -5.22
C CYS A 102 15.51 31.17 -3.94
N GLN A 103 16.46 30.24 -3.76
CA GLN A 103 17.43 30.26 -2.66
C GLN A 103 18.59 31.24 -2.89
N GLY A 104 18.66 31.89 -4.07
CA GLY A 104 19.69 32.88 -4.38
C GLY A 104 21.06 32.30 -4.78
N LEU A 105 21.14 31.01 -5.17
CA LEU A 105 22.40 30.39 -5.58
C LEU A 105 22.92 30.99 -6.89
N ALA A 106 24.27 30.95 -7.07
CA ALA A 106 24.93 31.41 -8.27
C ALA A 106 24.50 30.59 -9.51
N ARG A 107 24.37 31.22 -10.69
CA ARG A 107 23.94 30.57 -11.94
C ARG A 107 24.83 29.39 -12.33
N SER A 108 26.13 29.45 -12.09
CA SER A 108 27.09 28.37 -12.39
C SER A 108 26.79 27.14 -11.51
N GLU A 109 26.52 27.33 -10.24
CA GLU A 109 26.19 26.26 -9.30
C GLU A 109 24.85 25.62 -9.63
N ILE A 110 23.81 26.42 -9.93
CA ILE A 110 22.51 25.92 -10.38
C ILE A 110 22.67 25.02 -11.61
N ARG A 111 23.44 25.48 -12.61
CA ARG A 111 23.64 24.70 -13.86
C ARG A 111 24.34 23.38 -13.59
N ASN A 112 25.34 23.33 -12.71
CA ASN A 112 26.04 22.10 -12.36
C ASN A 112 25.09 21.11 -11.66
N ARG A 113 24.35 21.56 -10.64
CA ARG A 113 23.39 20.72 -9.91
C ARG A 113 22.24 20.23 -10.81
N VAL A 114 21.76 21.08 -11.75
CA VAL A 114 20.74 20.66 -12.73
C VAL A 114 21.27 19.55 -13.62
N LYS A 115 22.52 19.65 -14.12
CA LYS A 115 23.14 18.60 -14.94
C LYS A 115 23.30 17.29 -14.18
N GLU A 116 23.75 17.33 -12.92
CA GLU A 116 23.85 16.16 -12.05
C GLU A 116 22.48 15.50 -11.83
N THR A 117 21.46 16.31 -11.51
CA THR A 117 20.09 15.84 -11.31
C THR A 117 19.51 15.26 -12.62
N ALA A 118 19.73 15.91 -13.76
CA ALA A 118 19.24 15.43 -15.04
C ALA A 118 19.90 14.10 -15.45
N ARG A 119 21.20 13.93 -15.14
CA ARG A 119 21.92 12.66 -15.36
C ARG A 119 21.35 11.55 -14.49
N LEU A 120 21.09 11.82 -13.20
CA LEU A 120 20.47 10.87 -12.28
C LEU A 120 19.13 10.34 -12.81
N LEU A 121 18.34 11.24 -13.43
CA LEU A 121 17.00 10.97 -13.96
C LEU A 121 16.99 10.59 -15.46
N ARG A 122 18.17 10.50 -16.11
CA ARG A 122 18.32 10.17 -17.55
C ARG A 122 17.58 11.12 -18.51
N ILE A 123 17.49 12.40 -18.15
CA ILE A 123 16.79 13.44 -18.94
C ILE A 123 17.70 14.57 -19.42
N GLU A 124 19.03 14.36 -19.50
CA GLU A 124 19.99 15.38 -19.94
C GLU A 124 19.65 15.93 -21.34
N HIS A 125 19.20 15.06 -22.24
CA HIS A 125 18.82 15.38 -23.62
C HIS A 125 17.57 16.27 -23.73
N LEU A 126 16.79 16.37 -22.62
CA LEU A 126 15.54 17.15 -22.57
C LEU A 126 15.71 18.55 -21.97
N LEU A 127 16.88 18.91 -21.45
CA LEU A 127 17.09 20.15 -20.66
C LEU A 127 16.61 21.42 -21.35
N SER A 128 16.77 21.51 -22.68
CA SER A 128 16.33 22.68 -23.50
C SER A 128 14.85 22.63 -23.89
N ASN A 129 14.17 21.48 -23.71
CA ASN A 129 12.81 21.29 -24.20
C ASN A 129 11.79 22.04 -23.34
N LYS A 130 10.72 22.52 -23.97
CA LYS A 130 9.54 23.05 -23.26
C LYS A 130 8.76 21.91 -22.63
N THR A 131 8.21 22.13 -21.43
CA THR A 131 7.43 21.12 -20.69
C THR A 131 6.19 20.64 -21.45
N SER A 132 5.62 21.47 -22.34
CA SER A 132 4.47 21.11 -23.18
C SER A 132 4.76 20.05 -24.24
N LYS A 133 6.03 19.83 -24.58
CA LYS A 133 6.46 18.84 -25.57
C LYS A 133 6.89 17.50 -24.96
N LEU A 134 6.80 17.35 -23.65
CA LEU A 134 7.24 16.18 -22.93
C LEU A 134 6.15 15.09 -22.86
N SER A 135 6.57 13.84 -22.88
CA SER A 135 5.71 12.70 -22.52
C SER A 135 5.26 12.79 -21.05
N GLY A 136 4.28 11.98 -20.65
CA GLY A 136 3.84 11.91 -19.24
C GLY A 136 4.99 11.56 -18.28
N GLY A 137 5.78 10.54 -18.64
CA GLY A 137 6.91 10.11 -17.82
C GLY A 137 8.05 11.13 -17.76
N ASP A 138 8.34 11.83 -18.87
CA ASP A 138 9.36 12.88 -18.84
C ASP A 138 8.93 14.05 -17.95
N ARG A 139 7.62 14.43 -18.00
CA ARG A 139 7.07 15.44 -17.09
C ARG A 139 7.23 15.02 -15.62
N GLN A 140 6.99 13.76 -15.32
CA GLN A 140 7.20 13.20 -13.98
C GLN A 140 8.67 13.28 -13.56
N ARG A 141 9.61 12.83 -14.42
CA ARG A 141 11.05 12.92 -14.14
C ARG A 141 11.49 14.38 -13.89
N VAL A 142 10.94 15.34 -14.65
CA VAL A 142 11.21 16.76 -14.39
C VAL A 142 10.67 17.23 -13.04
N ALA A 143 9.46 16.79 -12.64
CA ALA A 143 8.91 17.12 -11.34
C ALA A 143 9.73 16.50 -10.18
N LEU A 144 10.17 15.25 -10.34
CA LEU A 144 11.12 14.61 -9.43
C LEU A 144 12.44 15.37 -9.35
N GLY A 145 13.00 15.78 -10.50
CA GLY A 145 14.24 16.55 -10.54
C GLY A 145 14.13 17.86 -9.78
N ARG A 146 13.00 18.55 -9.91
CA ARG A 146 12.73 19.79 -9.17
C ARG A 146 12.62 19.53 -7.64
N ALA A 147 12.14 18.36 -7.23
CA ALA A 147 12.07 17.96 -5.85
C ALA A 147 13.46 17.59 -5.29
N ILE A 148 14.20 16.76 -6.00
CA ILE A 148 15.49 16.19 -5.58
C ILE A 148 16.60 17.25 -5.47
N ILE A 149 16.62 18.23 -6.38
CA ILE A 149 17.71 19.22 -6.48
C ILE A 149 17.93 20.02 -5.17
N ARG A 150 16.90 20.12 -4.36
CA ARG A 150 16.96 20.78 -3.04
C ARG A 150 17.65 19.92 -1.97
N ARG A 151 17.80 18.61 -2.18
CA ARG A 151 18.26 17.64 -1.17
C ARG A 151 17.43 17.73 0.11
N PRO A 152 16.11 17.57 0.03
CA PRO A 152 15.22 17.74 1.17
C PRO A 152 15.41 16.62 2.20
N LYS A 153 14.95 16.84 3.43
CA LYS A 153 14.96 15.84 4.50
C LYS A 153 14.01 14.67 4.21
N ALA A 154 12.88 14.95 3.54
CA ALA A 154 11.91 13.93 3.15
C ALA A 154 11.23 14.27 1.81
N PHE A 155 10.81 13.23 1.10
CA PHE A 155 9.99 13.32 -0.11
C PHE A 155 8.56 12.89 0.19
N LEU A 156 7.60 13.70 -0.21
CA LEU A 156 6.17 13.39 -0.16
C LEU A 156 5.61 13.33 -1.57
N MET A 157 5.00 12.23 -1.96
CA MET A 157 4.50 11.99 -3.31
C MET A 157 3.01 11.64 -3.28
N ASP A 158 2.17 12.47 -3.90
CA ASP A 158 0.71 12.30 -3.94
C ASP A 158 0.30 11.70 -5.29
N GLU A 159 0.08 10.39 -5.34
CA GLU A 159 -0.31 9.60 -6.53
C GLU A 159 0.51 9.96 -7.80
N PRO A 160 1.85 9.98 -7.77
CA PRO A 160 2.63 10.53 -8.87
C PRO A 160 2.54 9.70 -10.16
N LEU A 161 2.15 8.41 -10.09
CA LEU A 161 2.03 7.51 -11.24
C LEU A 161 0.61 7.39 -11.78
N GLY A 162 -0.39 7.98 -11.11
CA GLY A 162 -1.80 7.78 -11.44
C GLY A 162 -2.22 8.22 -12.87
N ALA A 163 -1.46 9.12 -13.50
CA ALA A 163 -1.74 9.59 -14.86
C ALA A 163 -1.05 8.78 -15.97
N LEU A 164 -0.34 7.69 -15.63
CA LEU A 164 0.41 6.86 -16.56
C LEU A 164 -0.37 5.59 -16.94
N ASP A 165 -0.12 5.07 -18.15
CA ASP A 165 -0.59 3.75 -18.55
C ASP A 165 0.09 2.64 -17.72
N ALA A 166 -0.48 1.42 -17.73
CA ALA A 166 -0.07 0.33 -16.85
C ALA A 166 1.37 -0.15 -17.10
N GLU A 167 1.78 -0.24 -18.36
CA GLU A 167 3.13 -0.71 -18.73
C GLU A 167 4.18 0.29 -18.26
N PHE A 168 3.96 1.56 -18.54
CA PHE A 168 4.87 2.62 -18.17
C PHE A 168 4.91 2.85 -16.65
N ARG A 169 3.77 2.67 -15.96
CA ARG A 169 3.67 2.72 -14.50
C ARG A 169 4.56 1.66 -13.85
N HIS A 170 4.52 0.42 -14.33
CA HIS A 170 5.37 -0.67 -13.81
C HIS A 170 6.87 -0.34 -13.95
N LEU A 171 7.29 0.17 -15.12
CA LEU A 171 8.67 0.63 -15.33
C LEU A 171 9.06 1.73 -14.34
N MET A 172 8.17 2.71 -14.14
CA MET A 172 8.41 3.85 -13.26
C MET A 172 8.48 3.46 -11.78
N CYS A 173 7.78 2.41 -11.34
CA CYS A 173 7.94 1.87 -9.99
C CYS A 173 9.39 1.43 -9.74
N GLY A 174 9.99 0.68 -10.66
CA GLY A 174 11.40 0.28 -10.56
C GLY A 174 12.35 1.48 -10.51
N GLU A 175 12.14 2.48 -11.39
CA GLU A 175 12.97 3.71 -11.41
C GLU A 175 12.84 4.54 -10.12
N LEU A 176 11.63 4.64 -9.56
CA LEU A 176 11.41 5.36 -8.29
C LEU A 176 12.06 4.63 -7.11
N ARG A 177 11.97 3.31 -7.07
CA ARG A 177 12.66 2.52 -6.04
C ARG A 177 14.17 2.66 -6.14
N ASP A 178 14.76 2.49 -7.32
CA ASP A 178 16.18 2.71 -7.59
C ASP A 178 16.63 4.11 -7.17
N LEU A 179 15.82 5.11 -7.46
CA LEU A 179 16.09 6.50 -7.11
C LEU A 179 16.10 6.70 -5.59
N HIS A 180 15.09 6.14 -4.90
CA HIS A 180 15.02 6.17 -3.44
C HIS A 180 16.27 5.55 -2.82
N ASP A 181 16.68 4.37 -3.28
CA ASP A 181 17.86 3.66 -2.78
C ASP A 181 19.16 4.46 -2.95
N ARG A 182 19.31 5.17 -4.08
CA ARG A 182 20.47 6.04 -4.36
C ARG A 182 20.51 7.29 -3.49
N ILE A 183 19.34 7.87 -3.22
CA ILE A 183 19.24 9.12 -2.44
C ILE A 183 19.20 8.81 -0.95
N SER A 184 18.73 7.62 -0.59
CA SER A 184 18.51 7.13 0.78
C SER A 184 17.65 8.07 1.64
N ALA A 185 16.76 8.84 1.03
CA ALA A 185 15.92 9.83 1.73
C ALA A 185 14.60 9.20 2.19
N THR A 186 14.05 9.67 3.29
CA THR A 186 12.72 9.26 3.74
C THR A 186 11.67 9.63 2.69
N THR A 187 10.89 8.65 2.25
CA THR A 187 9.86 8.83 1.21
C THR A 187 8.49 8.43 1.74
N VAL A 188 7.50 9.31 1.64
CA VAL A 188 6.09 9.01 1.88
C VAL A 188 5.35 9.04 0.56
N TYR A 189 4.81 7.90 0.18
CA TYR A 189 4.19 7.68 -1.12
C TYR A 189 2.70 7.38 -0.96
N VAL A 190 1.84 8.18 -1.54
CA VAL A 190 0.39 7.94 -1.55
C VAL A 190 0.01 7.25 -2.85
N THR A 191 -0.74 6.17 -2.75
CA THR A 191 -1.32 5.47 -3.88
C THR A 191 -2.62 4.76 -3.49
N HIS A 192 -3.44 4.45 -4.48
CA HIS A 192 -4.56 3.51 -4.37
C HIS A 192 -4.25 2.19 -5.10
N ASP A 193 -3.11 2.09 -5.77
CA ASP A 193 -2.66 0.91 -6.49
C ASP A 193 -1.82 0.01 -5.56
N GLN A 194 -2.32 -1.22 -5.36
CA GLN A 194 -1.66 -2.20 -4.50
C GLN A 194 -0.31 -2.64 -5.05
N LEU A 195 -0.20 -2.78 -6.40
CA LEU A 195 1.04 -3.24 -7.03
C LEU A 195 2.16 -2.23 -6.84
N GLU A 196 1.85 -0.92 -6.92
CA GLU A 196 2.81 0.14 -6.61
C GLU A 196 3.32 0.02 -5.17
N ALA A 197 2.41 -0.04 -4.18
CA ALA A 197 2.78 -0.13 -2.78
C ALA A 197 3.57 -1.41 -2.47
N MET A 198 3.10 -2.56 -2.96
CA MET A 198 3.74 -3.87 -2.71
C MET A 198 5.11 -4.00 -3.34
N SER A 199 5.36 -3.32 -4.48
CA SER A 199 6.65 -3.42 -5.20
C SER A 199 7.71 -2.44 -4.71
N MET A 200 7.31 -1.29 -4.14
CA MET A 200 8.25 -0.22 -3.80
C MET A 200 8.45 -0.02 -2.30
N ALA A 201 7.43 -0.27 -1.48
CA ALA A 201 7.47 0.14 -0.08
C ALA A 201 8.26 -0.82 0.81
N ASP A 202 9.01 -0.26 1.76
CA ASP A 202 9.56 -1.00 2.91
C ASP A 202 8.48 -1.26 3.95
N ARG A 203 7.57 -0.28 4.12
CA ARG A 203 6.41 -0.37 5.01
C ARG A 203 5.17 0.23 4.33
N ILE A 204 4.03 -0.41 4.55
CA ILE A 204 2.72 0.02 4.03
C ILE A 204 1.81 0.33 5.22
N ALA A 205 1.20 1.51 5.23
CA ALA A 205 0.05 1.81 6.07
C ALA A 205 -1.23 1.69 5.23
N VAL A 206 -2.05 0.70 5.53
CA VAL A 206 -3.35 0.53 4.90
C VAL A 206 -4.36 1.40 5.62
N MET A 207 -5.00 2.30 4.88
CA MET A 207 -5.98 3.25 5.41
C MET A 207 -7.40 2.94 4.93
N ASN A 208 -8.37 3.08 5.84
CA ASN A 208 -9.77 2.95 5.54
C ASN A 208 -10.58 3.99 6.34
N VAL A 209 -11.47 4.71 5.68
CA VAL A 209 -12.38 5.71 6.28
C VAL A 209 -11.68 6.58 7.34
N GLY A 210 -10.54 7.17 6.96
CA GLY A 210 -9.76 8.08 7.80
C GLY A 210 -8.94 7.41 8.92
N ARG A 211 -8.90 6.08 9.00
CA ARG A 211 -8.16 5.31 10.02
C ARG A 211 -7.04 4.51 9.39
N VAL A 212 -5.97 4.31 10.14
CA VAL A 212 -4.92 3.35 9.81
C VAL A 212 -5.36 1.98 10.34
N GLU A 213 -5.62 1.04 9.44
CA GLU A 213 -6.06 -0.33 9.74
C GLU A 213 -4.88 -1.23 10.12
N GLN A 214 -3.77 -1.09 9.40
CA GLN A 214 -2.57 -1.89 9.62
C GLN A 214 -1.34 -1.16 9.08
N ILE A 215 -0.20 -1.32 9.77
CA ILE A 215 1.12 -0.94 9.27
C ILE A 215 2.01 -2.17 9.32
N GLY A 216 2.62 -2.52 8.18
CA GLY A 216 3.49 -3.69 8.08
C GLY A 216 4.39 -3.61 6.85
N THR A 217 5.30 -4.58 6.72
CA THR A 217 5.97 -4.84 5.45
C THR A 217 4.96 -5.31 4.40
N PRO A 218 5.25 -5.22 3.10
CA PRO A 218 4.37 -5.79 2.07
C PRO A 218 3.96 -7.24 2.37
N GLN A 219 4.90 -8.07 2.79
CA GLN A 219 4.65 -9.46 3.14
C GLN A 219 3.71 -9.58 4.36
N GLU A 220 3.93 -8.82 5.44
CA GLU A 220 3.08 -8.85 6.63
C GLU A 220 1.64 -8.46 6.31
N VAL A 221 1.43 -7.41 5.52
CA VAL A 221 0.08 -6.95 5.14
C VAL A 221 -0.64 -7.97 4.26
N TYR A 222 0.09 -8.70 3.40
CA TYR A 222 -0.46 -9.74 2.54
C TYR A 222 -0.76 -11.04 3.30
N ASP A 223 0.23 -11.56 4.04
CA ASP A 223 0.16 -12.88 4.68
C ASP A 223 -0.62 -12.86 6.01
N ARG A 224 -0.60 -11.71 6.72
CA ARG A 224 -1.13 -11.54 8.08
C ARG A 224 -2.01 -10.29 8.18
N PRO A 225 -3.11 -10.23 7.43
CA PRO A 225 -3.99 -9.07 7.47
C PRO A 225 -4.65 -8.93 8.84
N ALA A 226 -4.62 -7.72 9.41
CA ALA A 226 -5.17 -7.42 10.73
C ALA A 226 -6.71 -7.40 10.76
N SER A 227 -7.36 -7.28 9.60
CA SER A 227 -8.82 -7.27 9.48
C SER A 227 -9.27 -7.87 8.15
N MET A 228 -10.55 -8.24 8.07
CA MET A 228 -11.19 -8.67 6.82
C MET A 228 -11.07 -7.58 5.74
N PHE A 229 -11.14 -6.30 6.14
CA PHE A 229 -10.93 -5.21 5.18
C PHE A 229 -9.55 -5.27 4.53
N VAL A 230 -8.48 -5.42 5.31
CA VAL A 230 -7.12 -5.54 4.76
C VAL A 230 -6.98 -6.77 3.90
N ALA A 231 -7.55 -7.91 4.34
CA ALA A 231 -7.52 -9.19 3.61
C ALA A 231 -8.23 -9.11 2.26
N ASP A 232 -9.36 -8.39 2.19
CA ASP A 232 -10.13 -8.17 0.96
C ASP A 232 -9.48 -7.11 0.06
N PHE A 233 -8.99 -6.04 0.66
CA PHE A 233 -8.40 -4.93 -0.09
C PHE A 233 -7.06 -5.31 -0.72
N ILE A 234 -6.23 -6.16 -0.07
CA ILE A 234 -4.90 -6.56 -0.55
C ILE A 234 -4.97 -7.91 -1.27
N GLY A 235 -4.53 -7.92 -2.53
CA GLY A 235 -4.46 -9.10 -3.39
C GLY A 235 -5.44 -9.07 -4.57
N SER A 236 -5.04 -9.69 -5.68
CA SER A 236 -5.86 -9.81 -6.90
C SER A 236 -5.74 -11.23 -7.46
N PRO A 237 -6.80 -12.05 -7.31
CA PRO A 237 -8.04 -11.83 -6.57
C PRO A 237 -7.82 -11.62 -5.06
N PRO A 238 -8.81 -11.02 -4.36
CA PRO A 238 -8.75 -10.86 -2.90
C PRO A 238 -8.79 -12.20 -2.16
N MET A 239 -8.62 -12.16 -0.84
CA MET A 239 -8.79 -13.33 0.03
C MET A 239 -10.21 -13.86 -0.04
N ASN A 240 -10.37 -15.18 -0.09
CA ASN A 240 -11.70 -15.81 0.02
C ASN A 240 -12.12 -15.85 1.50
N PHE A 241 -13.43 -15.68 1.73
CA PHE A 241 -14.04 -15.73 3.06
C PHE A 241 -15.10 -16.83 3.12
N LEU A 242 -14.87 -17.82 3.97
CA LEU A 242 -15.84 -18.88 4.26
C LEU A 242 -16.44 -18.63 5.64
N HIS A 243 -17.76 -18.54 5.69
CA HIS A 243 -18.51 -18.22 6.91
C HIS A 243 -19.01 -19.49 7.59
N PHE A 244 -18.84 -19.60 8.92
CA PHE A 244 -19.32 -20.69 9.72
C PHE A 244 -19.49 -20.27 11.19
N GLU A 245 -20.09 -21.15 11.98
CA GLU A 245 -20.23 -20.96 13.44
C GLU A 245 -19.38 -22.00 14.15
N ALA A 246 -18.44 -21.54 14.99
CA ALA A 246 -17.61 -22.41 15.81
C ALA A 246 -17.17 -21.69 17.09
N GLY A 247 -16.86 -22.47 18.12
CA GLY A 247 -16.08 -22.02 19.28
C GLY A 247 -14.61 -22.33 19.03
N ILE A 248 -13.74 -21.52 19.61
CA ILE A 248 -12.29 -21.71 19.55
C ILE A 248 -11.68 -21.56 20.94
N GLN A 249 -10.63 -22.33 21.20
CA GLN A 249 -9.83 -22.25 22.44
C GLN A 249 -8.38 -21.97 22.11
N ALA A 250 -7.69 -21.30 23.02
CA ALA A 250 -6.25 -21.14 22.90
C ALA A 250 -5.55 -22.52 22.89
N GLY A 251 -4.65 -22.72 21.94
CA GLY A 251 -3.99 -24.01 21.70
C GLY A 251 -4.67 -24.88 20.64
N ASP A 252 -5.89 -24.54 20.19
CA ASP A 252 -6.54 -25.27 19.09
C ASP A 252 -5.72 -25.14 17.80
N ARG A 253 -5.60 -26.27 17.09
CA ARG A 253 -4.95 -26.36 15.76
C ARG A 253 -5.91 -26.81 14.67
N ALA A 254 -7.19 -26.87 15.00
CA ALA A 254 -8.25 -27.17 14.05
C ALA A 254 -9.54 -26.50 14.49
N ILE A 255 -10.33 -26.03 13.55
CA ILE A 255 -11.69 -25.58 13.75
C ILE A 255 -12.64 -26.69 13.33
N LYS A 256 -13.66 -26.94 14.14
CA LYS A 256 -14.69 -27.94 13.88
C LYS A 256 -16.00 -27.23 13.54
N PHE A 257 -16.56 -27.59 12.41
CA PHE A 257 -17.83 -27.08 11.93
C PHE A 257 -18.66 -28.24 11.39
N ARG A 258 -19.78 -28.57 12.01
CA ARG A 258 -20.56 -29.80 11.76
C ARG A 258 -19.63 -31.02 11.73
N ASP A 259 -19.61 -31.77 10.62
CA ASP A 259 -18.76 -32.94 10.43
C ASP A 259 -17.39 -32.64 9.78
N VAL A 260 -17.10 -31.35 9.53
CA VAL A 260 -15.85 -30.89 8.89
C VAL A 260 -14.86 -30.41 9.94
N SER A 261 -13.62 -30.89 9.85
CA SER A 261 -12.49 -30.40 10.63
C SER A 261 -11.47 -29.78 9.69
N ILE A 262 -11.13 -28.50 9.90
CA ILE A 262 -10.16 -27.76 9.11
C ILE A 262 -8.96 -27.47 9.99
N ALA A 263 -7.77 -27.97 9.60
CA ALA A 263 -6.52 -27.65 10.28
C ALA A 263 -6.18 -26.17 10.05
N VAL A 264 -5.85 -25.46 11.13
CA VAL A 264 -5.49 -24.03 11.13
C VAL A 264 -4.19 -23.83 11.92
N PRO A 265 -3.50 -22.67 11.79
CA PRO A 265 -2.40 -22.33 12.69
C PRO A 265 -2.90 -22.31 14.14
N GLU A 266 -2.01 -22.65 15.09
CA GLU A 266 -2.35 -22.65 16.52
C GLU A 266 -3.00 -21.34 16.94
N ILE A 267 -4.19 -21.42 17.52
CA ILE A 267 -5.00 -20.28 17.95
C ILE A 267 -4.51 -19.79 19.30
N HIS A 268 -4.33 -18.48 19.44
CA HIS A 268 -3.86 -17.87 20.71
C HIS A 268 -4.97 -17.16 21.49
N GLU A 269 -6.19 -17.12 20.96
CA GLU A 269 -7.35 -16.50 21.60
C GLU A 269 -8.42 -17.56 21.93
N GLN A 270 -9.24 -17.25 22.94
CA GLN A 270 -10.41 -18.07 23.29
C GLN A 270 -11.69 -17.30 22.99
N ARG A 271 -12.65 -17.97 22.35
CA ARG A 271 -13.99 -17.41 22.10
C ARG A 271 -15.08 -18.48 22.25
N ALA A 272 -16.21 -18.08 22.81
CA ALA A 272 -17.42 -18.92 22.80
C ALA A 272 -17.87 -19.16 21.34
N ALA A 273 -18.71 -20.17 21.16
CA ALA A 273 -19.31 -20.47 19.86
C ALA A 273 -20.06 -19.25 19.32
N GLY A 274 -19.73 -18.89 18.07
CA GLY A 274 -20.27 -17.75 17.39
C GLY A 274 -19.81 -17.67 15.91
N PRO A 275 -20.21 -16.61 15.20
CA PRO A 275 -19.88 -16.46 13.80
C PRO A 275 -18.39 -16.16 13.61
N LEU A 276 -17.74 -17.03 12.84
CA LEU A 276 -16.33 -16.96 12.44
C LEU A 276 -16.20 -16.92 10.92
N VAL A 277 -15.10 -16.36 10.44
CA VAL A 277 -14.74 -16.35 9.02
C VAL A 277 -13.35 -16.92 8.84
N LEU A 278 -13.24 -17.92 7.96
CA LEU A 278 -11.97 -18.45 7.52
C LEU A 278 -11.55 -17.72 6.25
N GLY A 279 -10.38 -17.09 6.30
CA GLY A 279 -9.74 -16.45 5.17
C GLY A 279 -8.72 -17.38 4.50
N VAL A 280 -8.79 -17.49 3.18
CA VAL A 280 -7.82 -18.26 2.40
C VAL A 280 -7.50 -17.55 1.08
N ARG A 281 -6.19 -17.35 0.81
CA ARG A 281 -5.74 -16.78 -0.46
C ARG A 281 -5.97 -17.77 -1.61
N PRO A 282 -6.31 -17.29 -2.82
CA PRO A 282 -6.60 -18.15 -3.99
C PRO A 282 -5.47 -19.15 -4.31
N GLU A 283 -4.23 -18.77 -4.13
CA GLU A 283 -3.03 -19.60 -4.39
C GLU A 283 -2.80 -20.70 -3.34
N HIS A 284 -3.45 -20.63 -2.18
CA HIS A 284 -3.35 -21.62 -1.10
C HIS A 284 -4.47 -22.67 -1.15
N ILE A 285 -5.24 -22.69 -2.23
CA ILE A 285 -6.29 -23.67 -2.48
C ILE A 285 -5.81 -24.69 -3.50
N ARG A 286 -6.09 -25.98 -3.24
CA ARG A 286 -5.86 -27.10 -4.14
C ARG A 286 -7.12 -27.92 -4.27
N PHE A 287 -7.34 -28.54 -5.42
CA PHE A 287 -8.43 -29.49 -5.57
C PHE A 287 -7.98 -30.87 -5.09
N SER A 288 -8.83 -31.55 -4.32
CA SER A 288 -8.56 -32.86 -3.74
C SER A 288 -9.86 -33.60 -3.43
N ASP A 289 -9.98 -34.83 -3.91
CA ASP A 289 -11.15 -35.67 -3.64
C ASP A 289 -11.33 -36.01 -2.16
N ALA A 290 -10.24 -36.01 -1.40
CA ALA A 290 -10.24 -36.24 0.05
C ALA A 290 -10.67 -35.02 0.88
N ALA A 291 -10.89 -33.86 0.27
CA ALA A 291 -11.25 -32.64 0.99
C ALA A 291 -12.72 -32.67 1.41
N SER A 292 -12.96 -32.21 2.66
CA SER A 292 -14.31 -32.21 3.26
C SER A 292 -15.19 -31.07 2.75
N ILE A 293 -14.61 -29.93 2.34
CA ILE A 293 -15.36 -28.84 1.73
C ILE A 293 -15.45 -29.10 0.24
N ARG A 294 -16.68 -29.20 -0.25
CA ARG A 294 -16.96 -29.45 -1.67
C ARG A 294 -17.74 -28.31 -2.28
N GLY A 295 -17.53 -28.11 -3.58
CA GLY A 295 -18.27 -27.09 -4.32
C GLY A 295 -18.31 -27.41 -5.80
N ARG A 296 -19.21 -26.73 -6.51
CA ARG A 296 -19.39 -26.87 -7.94
C ARG A 296 -18.64 -25.76 -8.67
N ILE A 297 -17.85 -26.11 -9.68
CA ILE A 297 -17.14 -25.15 -10.53
C ILE A 297 -18.17 -24.30 -11.28
N PHE A 298 -18.14 -22.99 -11.00
CA PHE A 298 -19.01 -21.99 -11.62
C PHE A 298 -18.41 -21.44 -12.93
N GLY A 299 -17.10 -21.21 -12.94
CA GLY A 299 -16.43 -20.63 -14.10
C GLY A 299 -14.92 -20.59 -13.95
N THR A 300 -14.24 -20.28 -15.05
CA THR A 300 -12.78 -20.18 -15.13
C THR A 300 -12.36 -18.91 -15.88
N GLU A 301 -11.30 -18.25 -15.41
CA GLU A 301 -10.65 -17.10 -16.06
C GLU A 301 -9.20 -17.48 -16.38
N TYR A 302 -8.85 -17.56 -17.66
CA TYR A 302 -7.51 -17.92 -18.11
C TYR A 302 -6.58 -16.70 -18.11
N LEU A 303 -5.45 -16.79 -17.41
CA LEU A 303 -4.48 -15.70 -17.25
C LEU A 303 -3.09 -16.03 -17.84
N GLY A 304 -3.03 -16.91 -18.83
CA GLY A 304 -1.79 -17.35 -19.46
C GLY A 304 -1.10 -18.48 -18.67
N THR A 305 -0.26 -18.18 -17.71
CA THR A 305 0.46 -19.20 -16.90
C THR A 305 -0.40 -19.79 -15.78
N THR A 306 -1.45 -19.11 -15.38
CA THR A 306 -2.39 -19.53 -14.33
C THR A 306 -3.83 -19.36 -14.80
N GLN A 307 -4.75 -19.95 -14.07
CA GLN A 307 -6.19 -19.74 -14.22
C GLN A 307 -6.83 -19.52 -12.85
N ILE A 308 -7.85 -18.69 -12.80
CA ILE A 308 -8.68 -18.51 -11.63
C ILE A 308 -9.94 -19.35 -11.82
N VAL A 309 -10.15 -20.31 -10.93
CA VAL A 309 -11.33 -21.17 -10.93
C VAL A 309 -12.26 -20.71 -9.82
N THR A 310 -13.46 -20.33 -10.18
CA THR A 310 -14.53 -19.93 -9.25
C THR A 310 -15.38 -21.15 -8.91
N VAL A 311 -15.52 -21.45 -7.63
CA VAL A 311 -16.25 -22.59 -7.08
C VAL A 311 -17.34 -22.10 -6.14
N ASP A 312 -18.58 -22.51 -6.36
CA ASP A 312 -19.70 -22.27 -5.45
C ASP A 312 -19.75 -23.37 -4.38
N THR A 313 -19.62 -22.97 -3.11
CA THR A 313 -19.71 -23.87 -1.95
C THR A 313 -20.88 -23.46 -1.04
N GLU A 314 -21.27 -24.30 -0.09
CA GLU A 314 -22.27 -23.94 0.94
C GLU A 314 -21.82 -22.78 1.84
N GLN A 315 -20.50 -22.61 2.01
CA GLN A 315 -19.90 -21.58 2.87
C GLN A 315 -19.63 -20.26 2.16
N GLY A 316 -19.91 -20.19 0.85
CA GLY A 316 -19.70 -19.04 0.01
C GLY A 316 -18.97 -19.37 -1.28
N ARG A 317 -18.80 -18.34 -2.11
CA ARG A 317 -18.07 -18.44 -3.39
C ARG A 317 -16.58 -18.34 -3.15
N VAL A 318 -15.80 -19.26 -3.73
CA VAL A 318 -14.35 -19.39 -3.54
C VAL A 318 -13.64 -19.30 -4.89
N LYS A 319 -12.56 -18.52 -4.96
CA LYS A 319 -11.66 -18.43 -6.12
C LYS A 319 -10.37 -19.17 -5.80
N ALA A 320 -10.01 -20.16 -6.60
CA ALA A 320 -8.72 -20.87 -6.53
C ALA A 320 -7.83 -20.44 -7.69
N ARG A 321 -6.56 -20.17 -7.44
CA ARG A 321 -5.55 -19.94 -8.47
C ARG A 321 -4.79 -21.23 -8.73
N LEU A 322 -4.95 -21.77 -9.93
CA LEU A 322 -4.34 -23.01 -10.36
C LEU A 322 -3.37 -22.77 -11.52
N ALA A 323 -2.49 -23.75 -11.80
CA ALA A 323 -1.71 -23.74 -13.03
C ALA A 323 -2.66 -23.81 -14.25
N SER A 324 -2.32 -23.13 -15.34
CA SER A 324 -3.13 -23.14 -16.57
C SER A 324 -3.28 -24.54 -17.19
N SER A 325 -2.37 -25.47 -16.85
CA SER A 325 -2.41 -26.87 -17.27
C SER A 325 -3.38 -27.74 -16.46
N ALA A 326 -3.94 -27.25 -15.36
CA ALA A 326 -4.91 -28.01 -14.57
C ALA A 326 -6.21 -28.16 -15.36
N ALA A 327 -6.63 -29.41 -15.61
CA ALA A 327 -7.89 -29.70 -16.26
C ALA A 327 -9.05 -29.44 -15.31
N VAL A 328 -9.98 -28.57 -15.70
CA VAL A 328 -11.20 -28.25 -14.94
C VAL A 328 -12.40 -28.19 -15.87
N GLN A 329 -13.56 -28.69 -15.41
CA GLN A 329 -14.80 -28.64 -16.17
C GLN A 329 -15.85 -27.82 -15.40
N ILE A 330 -16.48 -26.87 -16.10
CA ILE A 330 -17.59 -26.10 -15.51
C ILE A 330 -18.72 -27.06 -15.17
N GLY A 331 -19.26 -26.94 -13.96
CA GLY A 331 -20.30 -27.78 -13.42
C GLY A 331 -19.81 -29.03 -12.69
N GLU A 332 -18.53 -29.35 -12.74
CA GLU A 332 -17.91 -30.42 -11.97
C GLU A 332 -17.90 -30.10 -10.47
N THR A 333 -18.07 -31.15 -9.65
CA THR A 333 -17.95 -31.00 -8.18
C THR A 333 -16.55 -31.38 -7.72
N VAL A 334 -15.86 -30.46 -7.08
CA VAL A 334 -14.50 -30.62 -6.59
C VAL A 334 -14.43 -30.45 -5.08
N GLY A 335 -13.47 -31.11 -4.45
CA GLY A 335 -13.12 -30.87 -3.06
C GLY A 335 -12.04 -29.80 -2.96
N LEU A 336 -12.14 -28.92 -1.96
CA LEU A 336 -11.22 -27.81 -1.71
C LEU A 336 -10.32 -28.11 -0.50
N ALA A 337 -9.06 -28.37 -0.75
CA ALA A 337 -8.01 -28.52 0.27
C ALA A 337 -7.29 -27.20 0.47
N PHE A 338 -7.09 -26.80 1.73
CA PHE A 338 -6.44 -25.56 2.12
C PHE A 338 -5.07 -25.82 2.74
N GLN A 339 -4.11 -24.94 2.42
CA GLN A 339 -2.81 -24.95 3.06
C GLN A 339 -2.93 -24.36 4.48
N SER A 340 -2.99 -25.21 5.50
CA SER A 340 -3.33 -24.84 6.89
C SER A 340 -2.45 -23.72 7.46
N ALA A 341 -1.15 -23.70 7.16
CA ALA A 341 -0.22 -22.67 7.65
C ALA A 341 -0.51 -21.25 7.12
N CYS A 342 -1.28 -21.14 6.02
CA CYS A 342 -1.59 -19.86 5.35
C CYS A 342 -3.05 -19.42 5.56
N LEU A 343 -3.76 -20.05 6.49
CA LEU A 343 -5.13 -19.69 6.80
C LEU A 343 -5.17 -18.57 7.83
N ALA A 344 -6.10 -17.62 7.62
CA ALA A 344 -6.42 -16.56 8.57
C ALA A 344 -7.82 -16.82 9.17
N LEU A 345 -8.01 -16.44 10.42
CA LEU A 345 -9.30 -16.48 11.09
C LEU A 345 -9.73 -15.07 11.45
N PHE A 346 -11.02 -14.78 11.26
CA PHE A 346 -11.59 -13.48 11.59
C PHE A 346 -12.86 -13.64 12.42
N ASP A 347 -13.06 -12.69 13.30
CA ASP A 347 -14.34 -12.49 13.97
C ASP A 347 -15.33 -11.84 12.98
N ALA A 348 -16.44 -12.49 12.72
CA ALA A 348 -17.39 -12.04 11.71
C ALA A 348 -18.10 -10.72 12.06
N GLN A 349 -18.19 -10.37 13.37
CA GLN A 349 -18.89 -9.17 13.82
C GLN A 349 -17.98 -7.93 13.76
N SER A 350 -16.76 -8.06 14.29
CA SER A 350 -15.80 -6.95 14.31
C SER A 350 -14.95 -6.86 13.03
N GLY A 351 -14.87 -7.93 12.25
CA GLY A 351 -13.96 -8.06 11.11
C GLY A 351 -12.48 -8.19 11.49
N ARG A 352 -12.14 -8.25 12.79
CA ARG A 352 -10.75 -8.33 13.28
C ARG A 352 -10.18 -9.73 13.09
N ALA A 353 -8.90 -9.82 12.75
CA ALA A 353 -8.19 -11.09 12.72
C ALA A 353 -8.06 -11.67 14.15
N ILE A 354 -8.23 -12.98 14.25
CA ILE A 354 -8.00 -13.76 15.45
C ILE A 354 -6.51 -14.09 15.50
N GLN A 355 -5.89 -13.88 16.64
CA GLN A 355 -4.47 -14.13 16.84
C GLN A 355 -4.15 -15.62 16.77
N THR A 356 -3.22 -15.97 15.90
CA THR A 356 -2.73 -17.34 15.70
C THR A 356 -1.20 -17.36 15.64
N ALA A 357 -0.59 -18.54 15.63
CA ALA A 357 0.86 -18.70 15.50
C ALA A 357 1.43 -18.06 14.21
N SER A 358 0.62 -17.84 13.18
CA SER A 358 1.05 -17.13 11.96
C SER A 358 1.29 -15.63 12.19
N HIS A 359 0.69 -15.01 13.23
CA HIS A 359 0.87 -13.59 13.53
C HIS A 359 2.20 -13.28 14.25
N GLY A 360 2.89 -14.30 14.83
CA GLY A 360 4.13 -14.09 15.58
C GLY A 360 3.93 -13.21 16.82
N SER A 361 5.01 -12.94 17.56
CA SER A 361 5.01 -12.10 18.77
C SER A 361 5.07 -10.58 18.48
N SER A 362 4.82 -10.13 17.27
CA SER A 362 4.80 -8.71 16.92
C SER A 362 3.50 -8.08 17.41
N SER A 363 3.59 -7.35 18.51
CA SER A 363 2.51 -6.48 18.97
C SER A 363 2.21 -5.42 17.91
N TYR A 364 1.05 -5.53 17.27
CA TYR A 364 0.47 -4.43 16.52
C TYR A 364 0.05 -3.36 17.53
N GLY A 365 0.82 -2.28 17.60
CA GLY A 365 0.51 -1.09 18.38
C GLY A 365 -0.39 -0.15 17.59
#